data_e4577973713a3f9b6c3295435212bd27
#
_entry.id   e4577973713a3f9b6c3295435212bd27
#
_cell.length_a   1.000
_cell.length_b   1.000
_cell.length_c   1.000
_cell.angle_alpha   90.00
_cell.angle_beta   90.00
_cell.angle_gamma   90.00
#
_symmetry.space_group_name_H-M   'P 1'
#
loop_
_entity.id
_entity.type
_entity.pdbx_description
1 polymer ?
#
loop_
_entity_poly.entity_id
_entity_poly.type
_entity_poly.pdbx_seq_one_letter_code
_entity_poly.pdbx_strand_id
1 'polypeptide(L)'
;MYYGERFNAWTHLVGSLLAAIGAILLVIAAGLQGDPWKIVSFSIYGVTLIALYSISTLYHSTRGRAKVIMRKLDHLSIYLLIAGSYTPFCLVSLRGPWGWSLFGVVWGLALIGMLQEIKPRSEARVLSIVIYALMGWIVLVAVDPLLHALGTAGFAWLAAGGVFYTVGIVFFAYDRRFRHWHGIWHLFVIAGSLLHFIALFFFVL
;
A
#
# COMPACT_ATOMS: atom_id res chain seq x y z
N MET A 1 -3.38 15.37 -17.70
CA MET A 1 -2.03 14.77 -17.83
C MET A 1 -1.20 15.65 -18.78
N TYR A 2 -0.01 16.06 -18.41
CA TYR A 2 0.85 16.94 -19.21
C TYR A 2 2.20 16.29 -19.53
N TYR A 3 2.90 16.85 -20.51
CA TYR A 3 4.19 16.34 -20.96
C TYR A 3 5.18 16.26 -19.77
N GLY A 4 5.91 15.16 -19.65
CA GLY A 4 6.82 14.87 -18.54
C GLY A 4 6.20 14.07 -17.40
N GLU A 5 4.88 14.13 -17.19
CA GLU A 5 4.17 13.41 -16.13
C GLU A 5 3.21 12.32 -16.67
N ARG A 6 3.11 12.20 -17.99
CA ARG A 6 2.16 11.27 -18.61
C ARG A 6 2.37 9.83 -18.19
N PHE A 7 3.63 9.38 -18.15
CA PHE A 7 3.96 8.02 -17.76
C PHE A 7 3.53 7.74 -16.32
N ASN A 8 3.84 8.65 -15.39
CA ASN A 8 3.46 8.54 -13.98
C ASN A 8 1.93 8.52 -13.82
N ALA A 9 1.23 9.41 -14.51
CA ALA A 9 -0.23 9.49 -14.41
C ALA A 9 -0.92 8.25 -15.01
N TRP A 10 -0.45 7.75 -16.16
CA TRP A 10 -1.05 6.58 -16.80
C TRP A 10 -0.83 5.30 -16.01
N THR A 11 0.37 5.08 -15.47
CA THR A 11 0.65 3.89 -14.64
C THR A 11 -0.31 3.79 -13.47
N HIS A 12 -0.49 4.88 -12.71
CA HIS A 12 -1.38 4.85 -11.55
C HIS A 12 -2.87 4.96 -11.91
N LEU A 13 -3.24 5.52 -13.08
CA LEU A 13 -4.62 5.40 -13.56
C LEU A 13 -5.01 3.94 -13.83
N VAL A 14 -4.13 3.19 -14.51
CA VAL A 14 -4.32 1.74 -14.72
C VAL A 14 -4.35 1.02 -13.37
N GLY A 15 -3.44 1.36 -12.46
CA GLY A 15 -3.42 0.84 -11.08
C GLY A 15 -4.74 1.10 -10.35
N SER A 16 -5.34 2.29 -10.50
CA SER A 16 -6.63 2.63 -9.88
C SER A 16 -7.78 1.77 -10.40
N LEU A 17 -7.82 1.52 -11.70
CA LEU A 17 -8.84 0.65 -12.30
C LEU A 17 -8.69 -0.80 -11.83
N LEU A 18 -7.46 -1.33 -11.83
CA LEU A 18 -7.17 -2.68 -11.32
C LEU A 18 -7.49 -2.80 -9.82
N ALA A 19 -7.16 -1.78 -9.03
CA ALA A 19 -7.47 -1.73 -7.61
C ALA A 19 -8.99 -1.75 -7.34
N ALA A 20 -9.77 -1.00 -8.14
CA ALA A 20 -11.22 -0.99 -8.01
C ALA A 20 -11.81 -2.37 -8.33
N ILE A 21 -11.37 -3.00 -9.42
CA ILE A 21 -11.81 -4.36 -9.79
C ILE A 21 -11.44 -5.35 -8.68
N GLY A 22 -10.18 -5.36 -8.22
CA GLY A 22 -9.71 -6.27 -7.19
C GLY A 22 -10.43 -6.07 -5.85
N ALA A 23 -10.68 -4.82 -5.43
CA ALA A 23 -11.42 -4.51 -4.22
C ALA A 23 -12.87 -5.01 -4.29
N ILE A 24 -13.56 -4.78 -5.43
CA ILE A 24 -14.92 -5.25 -5.64
C ILE A 24 -14.98 -6.79 -5.56
N LEU A 25 -14.04 -7.50 -6.22
CA LEU A 25 -13.98 -8.96 -6.19
C LEU A 25 -13.81 -9.50 -4.76
N LEU A 26 -12.85 -8.92 -3.99
CA LEU A 26 -12.62 -9.32 -2.59
C LEU A 26 -13.86 -9.09 -1.71
N VAL A 27 -14.48 -7.91 -1.83
CA VAL A 27 -15.64 -7.55 -0.98
C VAL A 27 -16.87 -8.37 -1.33
N ILE A 28 -17.15 -8.62 -2.63
CA ILE A 28 -18.25 -9.48 -3.06
C ILE A 28 -18.02 -10.91 -2.55
N ALA A 29 -16.82 -11.47 -2.74
CA ALA A 29 -16.53 -12.83 -2.31
C ALA A 29 -16.62 -12.98 -0.78
N ALA A 30 -16.14 -11.98 -0.02
CA ALA A 30 -16.31 -11.93 1.43
C ALA A 30 -17.79 -11.82 1.85
N GLY A 31 -18.58 -11.02 1.11
CA GLY A 31 -20.01 -10.86 1.33
C GLY A 31 -20.77 -12.16 1.10
N LEU A 32 -20.41 -12.93 0.08
CA LEU A 32 -21.02 -14.25 -0.19
C LEU A 32 -20.70 -15.29 0.90
N GLN A 33 -19.55 -15.14 1.59
CA GLN A 33 -19.20 -15.97 2.75
C GLN A 33 -19.90 -15.52 4.04
N GLY A 34 -20.40 -14.27 4.09
CA GLY A 34 -21.06 -13.71 5.26
C GLY A 34 -20.12 -13.42 6.43
N ASP A 35 -18.80 -13.34 6.21
CA ASP A 35 -17.80 -13.05 7.26
C ASP A 35 -17.58 -11.54 7.39
N PRO A 36 -18.06 -10.90 8.48
CA PRO A 36 -17.93 -9.47 8.66
C PRO A 36 -16.49 -8.99 8.79
N TRP A 37 -15.57 -9.83 9.31
CA TRP A 37 -14.17 -9.48 9.44
C TRP A 37 -13.48 -9.39 8.07
N LYS A 38 -13.79 -10.31 7.17
CA LYS A 38 -13.32 -10.26 5.79
C LYS A 38 -13.90 -9.06 5.05
N ILE A 39 -15.22 -8.83 5.17
CA ILE A 39 -15.89 -7.68 4.53
C ILE A 39 -15.23 -6.38 4.94
N VAL A 40 -15.10 -6.12 6.25
CA VAL A 40 -14.51 -4.88 6.77
C VAL A 40 -13.04 -4.75 6.38
N SER A 41 -12.27 -5.81 6.57
CA SER A 41 -10.82 -5.77 6.31
C SER A 41 -10.50 -5.56 4.83
N PHE A 42 -11.20 -6.26 3.94
CA PHE A 42 -11.02 -6.09 2.49
C PHE A 42 -11.55 -4.75 1.98
N SER A 43 -12.60 -4.20 2.62
CA SER A 43 -13.07 -2.85 2.33
C SER A 43 -12.02 -1.80 2.70
N ILE A 44 -11.40 -1.90 3.87
CA ILE A 44 -10.32 -1.00 4.29
C ILE A 44 -9.12 -1.10 3.33
N TYR A 45 -8.67 -2.32 3.01
CA TYR A 45 -7.60 -2.53 2.03
C TYR A 45 -7.94 -1.93 0.67
N GLY A 46 -9.12 -2.24 0.13
CA GLY A 46 -9.57 -1.77 -1.17
C GLY A 46 -9.67 -0.25 -1.25
N VAL A 47 -10.25 0.39 -0.22
CA VAL A 47 -10.37 1.85 -0.15
C VAL A 47 -8.98 2.51 -0.11
N THR A 48 -8.05 2.00 0.70
CA THR A 48 -6.70 2.58 0.78
C THR A 48 -5.91 2.39 -0.51
N LEU A 49 -6.09 1.25 -1.19
CA LEU A 49 -5.46 0.96 -2.48
C LEU A 49 -5.98 1.87 -3.59
N ILE A 50 -7.31 2.01 -3.71
CA ILE A 50 -7.95 2.91 -4.68
C ILE A 50 -7.56 4.36 -4.39
N ALA A 51 -7.55 4.77 -3.12
CA ALA A 51 -7.18 6.12 -2.72
C ALA A 51 -5.75 6.45 -3.16
N LEU A 52 -4.78 5.58 -2.89
CA LEU A 52 -3.39 5.80 -3.30
C LEU A 52 -3.29 6.01 -4.81
N TYR A 53 -3.80 5.09 -5.62
CA TYR A 53 -3.65 5.18 -7.07
C TYR A 53 -4.40 6.37 -7.67
N SER A 54 -5.61 6.66 -7.16
CA SER A 54 -6.41 7.80 -7.64
C SER A 54 -5.78 9.14 -7.28
N ILE A 55 -5.32 9.31 -6.03
CA ILE A 55 -4.66 10.52 -5.56
C ILE A 55 -3.35 10.74 -6.32
N SER A 56 -2.56 9.70 -6.53
CA SER A 56 -1.33 9.77 -7.30
C SER A 56 -1.58 10.14 -8.77
N THR A 57 -2.60 9.55 -9.39
CA THR A 57 -3.04 9.95 -10.75
C THR A 57 -3.38 11.43 -10.81
N LEU A 58 -4.12 11.95 -9.83
CA LEU A 58 -4.48 13.35 -9.72
C LEU A 58 -3.24 14.23 -9.50
N TYR A 59 -2.32 13.83 -8.62
CA TYR A 59 -1.06 14.53 -8.39
C TYR A 59 -0.29 14.72 -9.69
N HIS A 60 -0.12 13.66 -10.49
CA HIS A 60 0.60 13.71 -11.76
C HIS A 60 -0.21 14.35 -12.90
N SER A 61 -1.49 14.63 -12.69
CA SER A 61 -2.36 15.28 -13.69
C SER A 61 -2.60 16.76 -13.41
N THR A 62 -2.34 17.24 -12.19
CA THR A 62 -2.62 18.62 -11.77
C THR A 62 -1.40 19.53 -11.83
N ARG A 63 -1.63 20.88 -11.80
CA ARG A 63 -0.59 21.92 -11.81
C ARG A 63 -0.89 22.98 -10.74
N GLY A 64 0.07 23.87 -10.52
CA GLY A 64 -0.08 25.02 -9.61
C GLY A 64 -0.38 24.59 -8.16
N ARG A 65 -1.27 25.32 -7.50
CA ARG A 65 -1.63 25.08 -6.09
C ARG A 65 -2.24 23.70 -5.86
N ALA A 66 -3.06 23.19 -6.77
CA ALA A 66 -3.63 21.85 -6.68
C ALA A 66 -2.55 20.77 -6.65
N LYS A 67 -1.48 20.88 -7.44
CA LYS A 67 -0.35 19.94 -7.41
C LYS A 67 0.33 19.87 -6.04
N VAL A 68 0.45 21.00 -5.35
CA VAL A 68 1.07 21.05 -4.00
C VAL A 68 0.22 20.28 -2.98
N ILE A 69 -1.10 20.44 -3.05
CA ILE A 69 -2.04 19.72 -2.17
C ILE A 69 -2.02 18.22 -2.51
N MET A 70 -2.17 17.88 -3.79
CA MET A 70 -2.19 16.49 -4.24
C MET A 70 -0.89 15.75 -3.91
N ARG A 71 0.28 16.41 -3.98
CA ARG A 71 1.55 15.81 -3.54
C ARG A 71 1.54 15.42 -2.07
N LYS A 72 0.99 16.25 -1.19
CA LYS A 72 0.86 15.89 0.24
C LYS A 72 -0.06 14.70 0.44
N LEU A 73 -1.21 14.71 -0.22
CA LEU A 73 -2.17 13.60 -0.16
C LEU A 73 -1.57 12.31 -0.73
N ASP A 74 -0.80 12.41 -1.82
CA ASP A 74 -0.08 11.27 -2.41
C ASP A 74 0.88 10.62 -1.41
N HIS A 75 1.72 11.41 -0.73
CA HIS A 75 2.60 10.90 0.30
C HIS A 75 1.84 10.32 1.52
N LEU A 76 0.75 10.97 1.95
CA LEU A 76 -0.08 10.47 3.05
C LEU A 76 -0.74 9.14 2.70
N SER A 77 -1.15 8.96 1.44
CA SER A 77 -1.82 7.74 0.98
C SER A 77 -0.90 6.51 1.00
N ILE A 78 0.43 6.67 0.97
CA ILE A 78 1.38 5.57 1.10
C ILE A 78 1.29 4.95 2.50
N TYR A 79 1.24 5.77 3.56
CA TYR A 79 1.05 5.28 4.93
C TYR A 79 -0.27 4.52 5.07
N LEU A 80 -1.33 5.08 4.49
CA LEU A 80 -2.65 4.46 4.51
C LEU A 80 -2.66 3.12 3.77
N LEU A 81 -2.00 3.03 2.61
CA LEU A 81 -1.91 1.77 1.88
C LEU A 81 -1.13 0.72 2.67
N ILE A 82 0.01 1.07 3.27
CA ILE A 82 0.78 0.12 4.07
C ILE A 82 -0.09 -0.40 5.21
N ALA A 83 -0.73 0.48 6.00
CA ALA A 83 -1.59 0.05 7.11
C ALA A 83 -2.83 -0.72 6.62
N GLY A 84 -3.45 -0.29 5.52
CA GLY A 84 -4.57 -0.96 4.89
C GLY A 84 -4.23 -2.37 4.41
N SER A 85 -3.03 -2.57 3.84
CA SER A 85 -2.59 -3.89 3.37
C SER A 85 -2.34 -4.89 4.51
N TYR A 86 -1.94 -4.42 5.68
CA TYR A 86 -1.84 -5.26 6.89
C TYR A 86 -3.20 -5.67 7.45
N THR A 87 -4.22 -4.85 7.27
CA THR A 87 -5.53 -5.01 7.93
C THR A 87 -6.14 -6.40 7.75
N PRO A 88 -6.23 -6.98 6.53
CA PRO A 88 -6.78 -8.32 6.36
C PRO A 88 -5.96 -9.42 7.04
N PHE A 89 -4.63 -9.35 6.95
CA PHE A 89 -3.76 -10.32 7.62
C PHE A 89 -3.89 -10.24 9.14
N CYS A 90 -4.00 -9.04 9.69
CA CYS A 90 -4.15 -8.83 11.13
C CYS A 90 -5.52 -9.30 11.65
N LEU A 91 -6.62 -8.90 10.99
CA LEU A 91 -7.95 -9.07 11.51
C LEU A 91 -8.63 -10.38 11.06
N VAL A 92 -8.13 -11.02 10.00
CA VAL A 92 -8.63 -12.31 9.50
C VAL A 92 -7.65 -13.43 9.82
N SER A 93 -6.42 -13.39 9.28
CA SER A 93 -5.44 -14.48 9.40
C SER A 93 -4.86 -14.62 10.79
N LEU A 94 -4.52 -13.52 11.45
CA LEU A 94 -3.90 -13.47 12.79
C LEU A 94 -4.90 -13.10 13.90
N ARG A 95 -6.20 -13.26 13.65
CA ARG A 95 -7.26 -12.82 14.55
C ARG A 95 -6.99 -13.24 16.00
N GLY A 96 -6.92 -12.25 16.91
CA GLY A 96 -6.58 -12.44 18.31
C GLY A 96 -5.50 -11.47 18.77
N PRO A 97 -4.77 -11.76 19.89
CA PRO A 97 -3.80 -10.84 20.45
C PRO A 97 -2.72 -10.40 19.46
N TRP A 98 -2.19 -11.31 18.64
CA TRP A 98 -1.22 -11.02 17.60
C TRP A 98 -1.77 -10.03 16.56
N GLY A 99 -2.94 -10.32 16.03
CA GLY A 99 -3.55 -9.49 15.00
C GLY A 99 -3.86 -8.08 15.51
N TRP A 100 -4.45 -7.94 16.69
CA TRP A 100 -4.75 -6.64 17.27
C TRP A 100 -3.51 -5.83 17.63
N SER A 101 -2.47 -6.49 18.15
CA SER A 101 -1.21 -5.81 18.48
C SER A 101 -0.53 -5.29 17.22
N LEU A 102 -0.41 -6.12 16.18
CA LEU A 102 0.21 -5.72 14.91
C LEU A 102 -0.62 -4.64 14.20
N PHE A 103 -1.95 -4.78 14.18
CA PHE A 103 -2.86 -3.76 13.66
C PHE A 103 -2.67 -2.41 14.34
N GLY A 104 -2.67 -2.39 15.68
CA GLY A 104 -2.49 -1.17 16.45
C GLY A 104 -1.13 -0.51 16.22
N VAL A 105 -0.05 -1.30 16.16
CA VAL A 105 1.30 -0.79 15.89
C VAL A 105 1.40 -0.21 14.48
N VAL A 106 0.92 -0.91 13.46
CA VAL A 106 1.04 -0.44 12.07
C VAL A 106 0.18 0.79 11.80
N TRP A 107 -1.07 0.83 12.28
CA TRP A 107 -1.91 2.02 12.18
C TRP A 107 -1.40 3.19 13.01
N GLY A 108 -0.83 2.91 14.19
CA GLY A 108 -0.16 3.92 15.03
C GLY A 108 1.04 4.55 14.32
N LEU A 109 1.90 3.73 13.70
CA LEU A 109 3.03 4.22 12.89
C LEU A 109 2.56 4.98 11.65
N ALA A 110 1.47 4.56 11.02
CA ALA A 110 0.87 5.30 9.90
C ALA A 110 0.44 6.70 10.35
N LEU A 111 -0.25 6.83 11.47
CA LEU A 111 -0.65 8.13 12.03
C LEU A 111 0.56 9.02 12.34
N ILE A 112 1.60 8.48 12.99
CA ILE A 112 2.84 9.22 13.28
C ILE A 112 3.51 9.68 11.97
N GLY A 113 3.61 8.79 10.98
CA GLY A 113 4.17 9.09 9.67
C GLY A 113 3.38 10.17 8.91
N MET A 114 2.05 10.11 8.96
CA MET A 114 1.20 11.15 8.36
C MET A 114 1.35 12.49 9.07
N LEU A 115 1.42 12.52 10.39
CA LEU A 115 1.61 13.75 11.16
C LEU A 115 2.96 14.43 10.86
N GLN A 116 4.03 13.64 10.69
CA GLN A 116 5.32 14.18 10.32
C GLN A 116 5.34 14.78 8.89
N GLU A 117 4.56 14.20 7.96
CA GLU A 117 4.48 14.68 6.56
C GLU A 117 3.76 16.03 6.43
N ILE A 118 2.89 16.37 7.38
CA ILE A 118 2.18 17.67 7.39
C ILE A 118 3.16 18.83 7.62
N LYS A 119 4.20 18.62 8.42
CA LYS A 119 5.19 19.66 8.76
C LYS A 119 6.24 19.80 7.65
N PRO A 120 6.47 21.01 7.11
CA PRO A 120 7.53 21.24 6.12
C PRO A 120 8.90 20.97 6.76
N ARG A 121 9.65 19.99 6.23
CA ARG A 121 11.04 19.72 6.62
C ARG A 121 11.88 19.44 5.37
N SER A 122 13.11 19.92 5.34
CA SER A 122 14.05 19.63 4.25
C SER A 122 14.42 18.15 4.15
N GLU A 123 14.39 17.43 5.26
CA GLU A 123 14.76 16.00 5.39
C GLU A 123 13.55 15.06 5.42
N ALA A 124 12.32 15.57 5.22
CA ALA A 124 11.09 14.80 5.34
C ALA A 124 11.09 13.52 4.47
N ARG A 125 11.70 13.57 3.27
CA ARG A 125 11.72 12.44 2.35
C ARG A 125 12.48 11.23 2.88
N VAL A 126 13.66 11.43 3.48
CA VAL A 126 14.47 10.32 4.04
C VAL A 126 13.72 9.69 5.22
N LEU A 127 13.17 10.51 6.10
CA LEU A 127 12.38 10.03 7.23
C LEU A 127 11.14 9.25 6.78
N SER A 128 10.42 9.75 5.76
CA SER A 128 9.26 9.05 5.21
C SER A 128 9.64 7.68 4.64
N ILE A 129 10.75 7.59 3.87
CA ILE A 129 11.26 6.32 3.33
C ILE A 129 11.60 5.34 4.46
N VAL A 130 12.26 5.82 5.52
CA VAL A 130 12.60 4.97 6.69
C VAL A 130 11.33 4.45 7.36
N ILE A 131 10.33 5.30 7.58
CA ILE A 131 9.07 4.87 8.20
C ILE A 131 8.32 3.89 7.30
N TYR A 132 8.26 4.12 5.97
CA TYR A 132 7.65 3.16 5.04
C TYR A 132 8.33 1.79 5.10
N ALA A 133 9.67 1.76 5.10
CA ALA A 133 10.43 0.53 5.20
C ALA A 133 10.19 -0.19 6.53
N LEU A 134 10.23 0.53 7.65
CA LEU A 134 9.94 -0.03 8.97
C LEU A 134 8.52 -0.60 9.04
N MET A 135 7.52 0.15 8.59
CA MET A 135 6.14 -0.32 8.53
C MET A 135 5.99 -1.55 7.63
N GLY A 136 6.63 -1.56 6.45
CA GLY A 136 6.54 -2.67 5.51
C GLY A 136 7.15 -3.97 6.04
N TRP A 137 8.21 -3.88 6.86
CA TRP A 137 8.93 -5.04 7.36
C TRP A 137 8.61 -5.44 8.82
N ILE A 138 7.71 -4.72 9.49
CA ILE A 138 7.27 -5.12 10.83
C ILE A 138 6.56 -6.48 10.84
N VAL A 139 6.10 -6.96 9.69
CA VAL A 139 5.56 -8.31 9.47
C VAL A 139 6.52 -9.40 9.91
N LEU A 140 7.82 -9.13 9.91
CA LEU A 140 8.86 -10.10 10.31
C LEU A 140 8.72 -10.57 11.77
N VAL A 141 8.11 -9.78 12.67
CA VAL A 141 7.84 -10.21 14.05
C VAL A 141 6.74 -11.26 14.12
N ALA A 142 5.95 -11.42 13.06
CA ALA A 142 4.81 -12.34 12.96
C ALA A 142 4.99 -13.41 11.88
N VAL A 143 6.24 -13.71 11.47
CA VAL A 143 6.51 -14.70 10.41
C VAL A 143 5.96 -16.08 10.76
N ASP A 144 6.23 -16.57 11.97
CA ASP A 144 5.77 -17.90 12.39
C ASP A 144 4.24 -18.00 12.41
N PRO A 145 3.48 -17.13 13.09
CA PRO A 145 2.02 -17.19 13.04
C PRO A 145 1.45 -16.97 11.63
N LEU A 146 2.09 -16.18 10.77
CA LEU A 146 1.65 -16.00 9.38
C LEU A 146 1.90 -17.25 8.53
N LEU A 147 3.03 -17.91 8.69
CA LEU A 147 3.31 -19.20 8.03
C LEU A 147 2.28 -20.25 8.42
N HIS A 148 1.89 -20.32 9.69
CA HIS A 148 0.85 -21.24 10.14
C HIS A 148 -0.53 -20.87 9.56
N ALA A 149 -0.86 -19.59 9.45
CA ALA A 149 -2.17 -19.14 8.98
C ALA A 149 -2.31 -19.22 7.44
N LEU A 150 -1.27 -18.87 6.68
CA LEU A 150 -1.31 -18.75 5.21
C LEU A 150 -0.68 -19.97 4.49
N GLY A 151 0.05 -20.81 5.22
CA GLY A 151 0.93 -21.80 4.63
C GLY A 151 2.12 -21.17 3.89
N THR A 152 3.07 -22.02 3.46
CA THR A 152 4.28 -21.56 2.78
C THR A 152 4.00 -20.78 1.49
N ALA A 153 3.00 -21.24 0.72
CA ALA A 153 2.65 -20.61 -0.56
C ALA A 153 2.05 -19.21 -0.35
N GLY A 154 1.08 -19.04 0.57
CA GLY A 154 0.47 -17.75 0.87
C GLY A 154 1.47 -16.75 1.45
N PHE A 155 2.33 -17.21 2.35
CA PHE A 155 3.42 -16.39 2.89
C PHE A 155 4.43 -15.98 1.80
N ALA A 156 4.74 -16.86 0.84
CA ALA A 156 5.64 -16.54 -0.27
C ALA A 156 5.09 -15.41 -1.16
N TRP A 157 3.79 -15.41 -1.47
CA TRP A 157 3.14 -14.32 -2.20
C TRP A 157 3.17 -13.00 -1.43
N LEU A 158 2.89 -13.04 -0.12
CA LEU A 158 2.98 -11.86 0.75
C LEU A 158 4.41 -11.31 0.78
N ALA A 159 5.40 -12.16 1.02
CA ALA A 159 6.81 -11.77 1.07
C ALA A 159 7.31 -11.23 -0.27
N ALA A 160 6.93 -11.86 -1.39
CA ALA A 160 7.26 -11.37 -2.72
C ALA A 160 6.71 -9.95 -2.95
N GLY A 161 5.47 -9.67 -2.54
CA GLY A 161 4.91 -8.31 -2.59
C GLY A 161 5.74 -7.30 -1.80
N GLY A 162 6.17 -7.64 -0.59
CA GLY A 162 7.06 -6.83 0.24
C GLY A 162 8.42 -6.56 -0.42
N VAL A 163 8.99 -7.58 -1.08
CA VAL A 163 10.24 -7.43 -1.86
C VAL A 163 10.05 -6.47 -3.03
N PHE A 164 8.97 -6.58 -3.80
CA PHE A 164 8.69 -5.64 -4.90
C PHE A 164 8.55 -4.21 -4.41
N TYR A 165 7.82 -3.96 -3.32
CA TYR A 165 7.74 -2.63 -2.72
C TYR A 165 9.12 -2.11 -2.29
N THR A 166 9.94 -2.97 -1.68
CA THR A 166 11.28 -2.59 -1.20
C THR A 166 12.22 -2.25 -2.34
N VAL A 167 12.26 -3.07 -3.40
CA VAL A 167 13.03 -2.76 -4.61
C VAL A 167 12.54 -1.46 -5.25
N GLY A 168 11.23 -1.23 -5.25
CA GLY A 168 10.63 0.01 -5.71
C GLY A 168 11.15 1.24 -4.98
N ILE A 169 11.45 1.16 -3.68
CA ILE A 169 11.99 2.28 -2.88
C ILE A 169 13.31 2.80 -3.48
N VAL A 170 14.14 1.95 -4.06
CA VAL A 170 15.39 2.36 -4.70
C VAL A 170 15.11 3.34 -5.85
N PHE A 171 14.12 3.01 -6.70
CA PHE A 171 13.72 3.89 -7.80
C PHE A 171 13.09 5.20 -7.29
N PHE A 172 12.31 5.13 -6.23
CA PHE A 172 11.76 6.32 -5.58
C PHE A 172 12.84 7.21 -4.97
N ALA A 173 13.83 6.63 -4.28
CA ALA A 173 14.90 7.39 -3.61
C ALA A 173 15.76 8.21 -4.60
N TYR A 174 15.95 7.68 -5.80
CA TYR A 174 16.81 8.30 -6.83
C TYR A 174 16.03 8.89 -8.02
N ASP A 175 14.71 9.01 -7.96
CA ASP A 175 13.85 9.48 -9.05
C ASP A 175 14.15 10.92 -9.52
N ARG A 176 14.76 11.75 -8.65
CA ARG A 176 15.20 13.09 -9.00
C ARG A 176 16.45 13.11 -9.87
N ARG A 177 17.23 12.03 -9.86
CA ARG A 177 18.49 11.91 -10.58
C ARG A 177 18.33 11.28 -11.96
N PHE A 178 17.36 10.35 -12.10
CA PHE A 178 17.17 9.58 -13.32
C PHE A 178 15.75 9.76 -13.88
N ARG A 179 15.69 10.02 -15.20
CA ARG A 179 14.42 10.16 -15.91
C ARG A 179 13.61 8.86 -15.83
N HIS A 180 12.30 8.97 -15.69
CA HIS A 180 11.33 7.87 -15.61
C HIS A 180 11.42 6.96 -14.38
N TRP A 181 12.38 7.14 -13.48
CA TRP A 181 12.50 6.28 -12.30
C TRP A 181 11.29 6.36 -11.39
N HIS A 182 10.66 7.51 -11.28
CA HIS A 182 9.41 7.66 -10.54
C HIS A 182 8.29 6.77 -11.10
N GLY A 183 8.11 6.75 -12.43
CA GLY A 183 7.12 5.87 -13.06
C GLY A 183 7.51 4.38 -12.99
N ILE A 184 8.81 4.04 -12.98
CA ILE A 184 9.26 2.67 -12.72
C ILE A 184 8.90 2.27 -11.29
N TRP A 185 9.11 3.15 -10.31
CA TRP A 185 8.65 2.93 -8.93
C TRP A 185 7.15 2.64 -8.88
N HIS A 186 6.31 3.36 -9.64
CA HIS A 186 4.88 3.07 -9.76
C HIS A 186 4.60 1.63 -10.22
N LEU A 187 5.36 1.11 -11.18
CA LEU A 187 5.20 -0.27 -11.65
C LEU A 187 5.55 -1.29 -10.55
N PHE A 188 6.57 -1.02 -9.75
CA PHE A 188 6.90 -1.85 -8.58
C PHE A 188 5.79 -1.82 -7.52
N VAL A 189 5.18 -0.66 -7.29
CA VAL A 189 4.03 -0.54 -6.37
C VAL A 189 2.83 -1.33 -6.88
N ILE A 190 2.52 -1.27 -8.18
CA ILE A 190 1.44 -2.06 -8.79
C ILE A 190 1.74 -3.57 -8.68
N ALA A 191 2.96 -4.00 -8.98
CA ALA A 191 3.36 -5.40 -8.87
C ALA A 191 3.26 -5.91 -7.42
N GLY A 192 3.74 -5.13 -6.45
CA GLY A 192 3.60 -5.45 -5.03
C GLY A 192 2.13 -5.58 -4.59
N SER A 193 1.28 -4.65 -5.04
CA SER A 193 -0.16 -4.69 -4.76
C SER A 193 -0.84 -5.91 -5.38
N LEU A 194 -0.46 -6.29 -6.60
CA LEU A 194 -0.98 -7.49 -7.27
C LEU A 194 -0.60 -8.77 -6.51
N LEU A 195 0.66 -8.86 -6.05
CA LEU A 195 1.13 -10.02 -5.27
C LEU A 195 0.40 -10.11 -3.93
N HIS A 196 0.17 -8.99 -3.25
CA HIS A 196 -0.65 -8.94 -2.05
C HIS A 196 -2.11 -9.29 -2.31
N PHE A 197 -2.70 -8.82 -3.43
CA PHE A 197 -4.04 -9.23 -3.85
C PHE A 197 -4.14 -10.74 -4.04
N ILE A 198 -3.15 -11.36 -4.70
CA ILE A 198 -3.09 -12.83 -4.87
C ILE A 198 -3.03 -13.53 -3.51
N ALA A 199 -2.18 -13.04 -2.59
CA ALA A 199 -2.12 -13.58 -1.24
C ALA A 199 -3.48 -13.48 -0.52
N LEU A 200 -4.18 -12.35 -0.63
CA LEU A 200 -5.49 -12.16 -0.01
C LEU A 200 -6.56 -13.04 -0.65
N PHE A 201 -6.61 -13.09 -1.98
CA PHE A 201 -7.68 -13.77 -2.71
C PHE A 201 -7.62 -15.29 -2.58
N PHE A 202 -6.42 -15.87 -2.57
CA PHE A 202 -6.27 -17.34 -2.56
C PHE A 202 -5.96 -17.92 -1.18
N PHE A 203 -5.52 -17.12 -0.20
CA PHE A 203 -5.04 -17.64 1.08
C PHE A 203 -5.68 -16.98 2.31
N VAL A 204 -6.42 -15.88 2.16
CA VAL A 204 -7.13 -15.21 3.25
C VAL A 204 -8.65 -15.23 3.03
N LEU A 205 -9.11 -15.06 1.77
CA LEU A 205 -10.51 -15.15 1.39
C LEU A 205 -11.00 -16.59 1.55
#